data_3accb8db67839487cf378ec56fc2e42c
#
_entry.id   3accb8db67839487cf378ec56fc2e42c
#
_cell.length_a   1.000
_cell.length_b   1.000
_cell.length_c   1.000
_cell.angle_alpha   90.00
_cell.angle_beta   90.00
_cell.angle_gamma   90.00
#
_symmetry.space_group_name_H-M   'P 1'
#
loop_
_entity.id
_entity.type
_entity.pdbx_description
1 polymer ?
#
loop_
_entity_poly.entity_id
_entity_poly.type
_entity_poly.pdbx_seq_one_letter_code
_entity_poly.pdbx_strand_id
1 'polypeptide(L)'
;MAVVVVRDGRLPLWADDAVAEAGGRVVVVGSGTADAVAGLPSARRVQTAETGDGLAPGWLAGALAPHLASAALVLLPASPDGRDLAPRLAAVLDRPVLARVTRAAWCAAGPAADTAADTAAGPAGGTVRATVARLDDRVMVPVEVAGPAVATLVGPGDPVHRTPAATPAEVTALALGAPPSDGAEPALVALVAPDLRTMDLAHARRVVAGGAGLAAGLDDAHATAAFALLTDVAAALGGSAGATRVATDAGWTGYERQIGTTGVTIDPDLYIALGISGATQHTGGLGTPHHVISINTDPSCPMTGLADLGIVADSAAVLVELAHRLGVDVPEALDHSRHGRPAAGATSGGSRG
;
A
#
# COMPACT_ATOMS: atom_id res chain seq x y z
N MET A 1 18.10 -12.91 1.95
CA MET A 1 18.58 -11.67 1.29
C MET A 1 17.43 -11.06 0.52
N ALA A 2 17.06 -9.80 0.79
CA ALA A 2 16.09 -9.08 -0.04
C ALA A 2 16.76 -8.45 -1.27
N VAL A 3 16.00 -8.28 -2.36
CA VAL A 3 16.38 -7.48 -3.52
C VAL A 3 15.24 -6.51 -3.79
N VAL A 4 15.52 -5.21 -3.72
CA VAL A 4 14.53 -4.14 -3.88
C VAL A 4 14.93 -3.28 -5.08
N VAL A 5 14.05 -3.22 -6.07
CA VAL A 5 14.21 -2.33 -7.22
C VAL A 5 13.55 -1.01 -6.89
N VAL A 6 14.29 0.08 -7.02
CA VAL A 6 13.82 1.44 -6.75
C VAL A 6 13.87 2.30 -8.00
N ARG A 7 12.98 3.28 -8.07
CA ARG A 7 12.92 4.25 -9.15
C ARG A 7 12.80 5.64 -8.58
N ASP A 8 13.74 6.49 -8.91
CA ASP A 8 13.81 7.87 -8.41
C ASP A 8 13.66 7.95 -6.87
N GLY A 9 14.40 7.07 -6.17
CA GLY A 9 14.38 6.96 -4.71
C GLY A 9 13.10 6.38 -4.11
N ARG A 10 12.11 6.01 -4.93
CA ARG A 10 10.82 5.50 -4.45
C ARG A 10 10.87 4.00 -4.22
N LEU A 11 10.53 3.60 -3.03
CA LEU A 11 10.39 2.19 -2.66
C LEU A 11 9.08 1.60 -3.20
N PRO A 12 9.10 0.37 -3.72
CA PRO A 12 7.87 -0.34 -4.03
C PRO A 12 7.14 -0.73 -2.73
N LEU A 13 5.84 -1.00 -2.87
CA LEU A 13 5.04 -1.56 -1.78
C LEU A 13 5.68 -2.85 -1.26
N TRP A 14 5.63 -3.07 0.05
CA TRP A 14 6.23 -4.22 0.76
C TRP A 14 7.76 -4.30 0.71
N ALA A 15 8.45 -3.19 0.40
CA ALA A 15 9.92 -3.18 0.35
C ALA A 15 10.54 -3.46 1.72
N ASP A 16 10.12 -2.74 2.76
CA ASP A 16 10.66 -2.93 4.10
C ASP A 16 10.24 -4.27 4.70
N ASP A 17 9.04 -4.75 4.35
CA ASP A 17 8.57 -6.08 4.77
C ASP A 17 9.45 -7.20 4.20
N ALA A 18 9.83 -7.10 2.93
CA ALA A 18 10.77 -8.04 2.32
C ALA A 18 12.15 -7.98 2.97
N VAL A 19 12.58 -6.78 3.38
CA VAL A 19 13.84 -6.60 4.12
C VAL A 19 13.76 -7.21 5.51
N ALA A 20 12.68 -6.99 6.24
CA ALA A 20 12.44 -7.56 7.56
C ALA A 20 12.44 -9.09 7.51
N GLU A 21 11.68 -9.67 6.58
CA GLU A 21 11.58 -11.12 6.35
C GLU A 21 12.94 -11.72 5.94
N ALA A 22 13.80 -10.94 5.27
CA ALA A 22 15.17 -11.31 4.92
C ALA A 22 16.21 -11.08 6.04
N GLY A 23 15.75 -10.79 7.27
CA GLY A 23 16.62 -10.54 8.43
C GLY A 23 17.44 -9.25 8.32
N GLY A 24 16.92 -8.25 7.64
CA GLY A 24 17.55 -6.92 7.50
C GLY A 24 18.69 -6.85 6.46
N ARG A 25 18.84 -7.83 5.60
CA ARG A 25 19.88 -7.86 4.55
C ARG A 25 19.25 -7.58 3.20
N VAL A 26 19.71 -6.52 2.52
CA VAL A 26 19.10 -6.07 1.25
C VAL A 26 20.13 -5.59 0.24
N VAL A 27 19.84 -5.87 -1.03
CA VAL A 27 20.44 -5.21 -2.19
C VAL A 27 19.40 -4.27 -2.77
N VAL A 28 19.69 -2.97 -2.81
CA VAL A 28 18.85 -1.93 -3.40
C VAL A 28 19.43 -1.56 -4.76
N VAL A 29 18.65 -1.71 -5.81
CA VAL A 29 19.11 -1.45 -7.20
C VAL A 29 18.12 -0.52 -7.91
N GLY A 30 18.60 0.29 -8.86
CA GLY A 30 17.76 1.19 -9.64
C GLY A 30 18.29 2.61 -9.68
N SER A 31 17.39 3.59 -9.59
CA SER A 31 17.76 5.02 -9.53
C SER A 31 17.36 5.64 -8.19
N GLY A 32 18.23 6.52 -7.65
CA GLY A 32 18.03 7.15 -6.35
C GLY A 32 18.16 6.18 -5.17
N THR A 33 19.03 5.19 -5.27
CA THR A 33 19.17 4.11 -4.29
C THR A 33 19.55 4.63 -2.91
N ALA A 34 20.34 5.71 -2.83
CA ALA A 34 20.75 6.32 -1.55
C ALA A 34 19.55 6.90 -0.77
N ASP A 35 18.64 7.58 -1.47
CA ASP A 35 17.44 8.19 -0.86
C ASP A 35 16.45 7.12 -0.38
N ALA A 36 16.36 6.02 -1.12
CA ALA A 36 15.48 4.90 -0.78
C ALA A 36 15.84 4.21 0.54
N VAL A 37 17.12 4.20 0.94
CA VAL A 37 17.58 3.52 2.17
C VAL A 37 16.88 4.06 3.42
N ALA A 38 16.59 5.35 3.49
CA ALA A 38 15.91 5.98 4.61
C ALA A 38 14.50 5.41 4.87
N GLY A 39 13.85 4.87 3.83
CA GLY A 39 12.53 4.23 3.92
C GLY A 39 12.58 2.73 4.27
N LEU A 40 13.72 2.19 4.68
CA LEU A 40 13.92 0.79 5.05
C LEU A 40 14.35 0.64 6.53
N PRO A 41 13.47 0.94 7.49
CA PRO A 41 13.81 0.90 8.92
C PRO A 41 14.22 -0.50 9.42
N SER A 42 13.82 -1.56 8.74
CA SER A 42 14.22 -2.94 9.08
C SER A 42 15.61 -3.31 8.55
N ALA A 43 16.23 -2.47 7.72
CA ALA A 43 17.52 -2.77 7.12
C ALA A 43 18.67 -2.70 8.16
N ARG A 44 19.57 -3.66 8.09
CA ARG A 44 20.81 -3.74 8.91
C ARG A 44 22.05 -3.70 8.04
N ARG A 45 22.01 -4.38 6.89
CA ARG A 45 23.08 -4.38 5.88
C ARG A 45 22.47 -4.11 4.52
N VAL A 46 22.89 -3.03 3.91
CA VAL A 46 22.40 -2.55 2.62
C VAL A 46 23.56 -2.52 1.63
N GLN A 47 23.35 -3.14 0.49
CA GLN A 47 24.21 -2.94 -0.68
C GLN A 47 23.42 -2.11 -1.69
N THR A 48 23.99 -1.03 -2.21
CA THR A 48 23.33 -0.16 -3.18
C THR A 48 24.03 -0.25 -4.53
N ALA A 49 23.26 -0.40 -5.60
CA ALA A 49 23.79 -0.33 -6.97
C ALA A 49 22.94 0.63 -7.80
N GLU A 50 23.52 1.76 -8.17
CA GLU A 50 22.87 2.73 -9.06
C GLU A 50 22.94 2.22 -10.48
N THR A 51 21.78 1.85 -11.07
CA THR A 51 21.68 1.27 -12.41
C THR A 51 20.91 2.15 -13.40
N GLY A 52 20.44 3.32 -12.92
CA GLY A 52 19.60 4.24 -13.69
C GLY A 52 18.13 3.82 -13.72
N ASP A 53 17.35 4.50 -14.55
CA ASP A 53 15.87 4.35 -14.56
C ASP A 53 15.39 3.08 -15.27
N GLY A 54 16.18 2.49 -16.12
CA GLY A 54 15.87 1.23 -16.79
C GLY A 54 16.04 0.02 -15.89
N LEU A 55 15.17 -1.01 -16.02
CA LEU A 55 15.33 -2.24 -15.26
C LEU A 55 16.42 -3.16 -15.86
N ALA A 56 16.47 -3.31 -17.19
CA ALA A 56 17.31 -4.30 -17.88
C ALA A 56 17.35 -5.65 -17.13
N PRO A 57 16.21 -6.35 -16.99
CA PRO A 57 16.04 -7.38 -15.96
C PRO A 57 16.86 -8.65 -16.23
N GLY A 58 17.17 -8.95 -17.48
CA GLY A 58 18.02 -10.10 -17.83
C GLY A 58 19.47 -9.86 -17.45
N TRP A 59 20.00 -8.68 -17.82
CA TRP A 59 21.34 -8.26 -17.40
C TRP A 59 21.45 -8.18 -15.88
N LEU A 60 20.47 -7.52 -15.23
CA LEU A 60 20.48 -7.33 -13.79
C LEU A 60 20.45 -8.67 -13.03
N ALA A 61 19.69 -9.65 -13.51
CA ALA A 61 19.69 -10.99 -12.93
C ALA A 61 21.08 -11.65 -12.99
N GLY A 62 21.75 -11.56 -14.15
CA GLY A 62 23.12 -12.06 -14.33
C GLY A 62 24.14 -11.35 -13.44
N ALA A 63 24.05 -10.01 -13.37
CA ALA A 63 24.95 -9.19 -12.56
C ALA A 63 24.78 -9.42 -11.05
N LEU A 64 23.56 -9.65 -10.59
CA LEU A 64 23.25 -9.92 -9.17
C LEU A 64 23.55 -11.36 -8.75
N ALA A 65 23.50 -12.33 -9.66
CA ALA A 65 23.62 -13.76 -9.32
C ALA A 65 24.86 -14.11 -8.48
N PRO A 66 26.07 -13.62 -8.75
CA PRO A 66 27.25 -13.90 -7.93
C PRO A 66 27.10 -13.42 -6.47
N HIS A 67 26.40 -12.30 -6.26
CA HIS A 67 26.18 -11.71 -4.94
C HIS A 67 25.06 -12.38 -4.15
N LEU A 68 24.19 -13.13 -4.85
CA LEU A 68 23.03 -13.82 -4.27
C LEU A 68 23.27 -15.35 -4.19
N ALA A 69 24.34 -15.86 -4.75
CA ALA A 69 24.61 -17.31 -4.82
C ALA A 69 24.62 -17.99 -3.46
N SER A 70 25.14 -17.33 -2.43
CA SER A 70 25.19 -17.85 -1.07
C SER A 70 23.87 -17.68 -0.28
N ALA A 71 22.92 -16.89 -0.76
CA ALA A 71 21.66 -16.67 -0.07
C ALA A 71 20.73 -17.88 -0.25
N ALA A 72 20.30 -18.51 0.83
CA ALA A 72 19.36 -19.63 0.78
C ALA A 72 17.96 -19.21 0.32
N LEU A 73 17.55 -17.99 0.64
CA LEU A 73 16.30 -17.39 0.20
C LEU A 73 16.55 -15.98 -0.32
N VAL A 74 16.10 -15.73 -1.55
CA VAL A 74 16.09 -14.40 -2.17
C VAL A 74 14.65 -13.91 -2.22
N LEU A 75 14.36 -12.78 -1.57
CA LEU A 75 13.03 -12.19 -1.48
C LEU A 75 12.97 -10.89 -2.28
N LEU A 76 11.95 -10.76 -3.11
CA LEU A 76 11.64 -9.50 -3.81
C LEU A 76 10.23 -9.04 -3.41
N PRO A 77 9.98 -7.74 -3.22
CA PRO A 77 8.61 -7.24 -3.20
C PRO A 77 7.90 -7.64 -4.49
N ALA A 78 6.62 -8.00 -4.42
CA ALA A 78 5.82 -8.38 -5.60
C ALA A 78 5.40 -7.17 -6.46
N SER A 79 6.23 -6.13 -6.50
CA SER A 79 6.10 -4.99 -7.43
C SER A 79 6.19 -5.46 -8.89
N PRO A 80 5.80 -4.64 -9.86
CA PRO A 80 6.01 -4.96 -11.28
C PRO A 80 7.46 -5.37 -11.59
N ASP A 81 8.43 -4.58 -11.12
CA ASP A 81 9.86 -4.86 -11.32
C ASP A 81 10.32 -6.13 -10.59
N GLY A 82 9.85 -6.35 -9.35
CA GLY A 82 10.18 -7.55 -8.60
C GLY A 82 9.62 -8.82 -9.23
N ARG A 83 8.41 -8.75 -9.79
CA ARG A 83 7.79 -9.89 -10.51
C ARG A 83 8.48 -10.18 -11.83
N ASP A 84 9.06 -9.17 -12.47
CA ASP A 84 9.82 -9.37 -13.71
C ASP A 84 11.24 -9.90 -13.45
N LEU A 85 11.89 -9.41 -12.40
CA LEU A 85 13.26 -9.80 -12.04
C LEU A 85 13.32 -11.18 -11.38
N ALA A 86 12.37 -11.55 -10.52
CA ALA A 86 12.41 -12.78 -9.73
C ALA A 86 12.56 -14.07 -10.57
N PRO A 87 11.78 -14.31 -11.64
CA PRO A 87 11.93 -15.52 -12.44
C PRO A 87 13.27 -15.56 -13.20
N ARG A 88 13.82 -14.41 -13.58
CA ARG A 88 15.12 -14.34 -14.23
C ARG A 88 16.26 -14.65 -13.28
N LEU A 89 16.21 -14.10 -12.05
CA LEU A 89 17.14 -14.47 -10.97
C LEU A 89 17.06 -15.96 -10.65
N ALA A 90 15.87 -16.50 -10.58
CA ALA A 90 15.68 -17.91 -10.33
C ALA A 90 16.28 -18.80 -11.42
N ALA A 91 16.10 -18.42 -12.70
CA ALA A 91 16.68 -19.13 -13.83
C ALA A 91 18.23 -19.08 -13.81
N VAL A 92 18.82 -17.92 -13.55
CA VAL A 92 20.29 -17.78 -13.51
C VAL A 92 20.88 -18.49 -12.29
N LEU A 93 20.18 -18.51 -11.16
CA LEU A 93 20.61 -19.17 -9.93
C LEU A 93 20.27 -20.66 -9.89
N ASP A 94 19.57 -21.20 -10.88
CA ASP A 94 19.01 -22.56 -10.94
C ASP A 94 18.19 -22.90 -9.67
N ARG A 95 17.17 -22.07 -9.40
CA ARG A 95 16.33 -22.15 -8.19
C ARG A 95 14.84 -22.08 -8.54
N PRO A 96 13.98 -22.74 -7.77
CA PRO A 96 12.53 -22.58 -7.90
C PRO A 96 12.07 -21.18 -7.53
N VAL A 97 10.95 -20.74 -8.15
CA VAL A 97 10.25 -19.49 -7.83
C VAL A 97 9.02 -19.77 -6.99
N LEU A 98 8.90 -19.09 -5.85
CA LEU A 98 7.70 -19.06 -5.02
C LEU A 98 7.02 -17.69 -5.21
N ALA A 99 6.02 -17.64 -6.09
CA ALA A 99 5.30 -16.40 -6.37
C ALA A 99 4.22 -16.12 -5.31
N ARG A 100 4.12 -14.85 -4.88
CA ARG A 100 3.10 -14.35 -3.94
C ARG A 100 3.16 -15.04 -2.57
N VAL A 101 4.34 -15.09 -1.98
CA VAL A 101 4.47 -15.54 -0.58
C VAL A 101 4.03 -14.41 0.37
N THR A 102 3.34 -14.76 1.44
CA THR A 102 3.04 -13.86 2.56
C THR A 102 4.04 -14.02 3.69
N ARG A 103 4.71 -15.18 3.76
CA ARG A 103 5.80 -15.50 4.68
C ARG A 103 6.74 -16.48 4.00
N ALA A 104 8.03 -16.37 4.27
CA ALA A 104 9.01 -17.36 3.82
C ALA A 104 10.21 -17.41 4.76
N ALA A 105 10.60 -18.59 5.16
CA ALA A 105 11.74 -18.82 6.02
C ALA A 105 12.63 -19.96 5.50
N TRP A 106 13.93 -19.83 5.71
CA TRP A 106 14.87 -20.91 5.50
C TRP A 106 14.98 -21.77 6.76
N CYS A 107 14.82 -23.08 6.61
CA CYS A 107 15.00 -24.07 7.65
C CYS A 107 16.22 -24.93 7.32
N ALA A 108 17.29 -24.80 8.10
CA ALA A 108 18.48 -25.63 7.95
C ALA A 108 18.20 -27.10 8.31
N ALA A 109 18.84 -28.03 7.63
CA ALA A 109 18.77 -29.47 8.03
C ALA A 109 19.59 -29.72 9.29
N GLY A 110 18.97 -30.23 10.36
CA GLY A 110 19.65 -30.65 11.60
C GLY A 110 18.88 -30.26 12.87
N PRO A 111 19.30 -30.80 14.05
CA PRO A 111 18.57 -30.61 15.31
C PRO A 111 18.64 -29.21 15.94
N ALA A 112 19.18 -28.22 15.27
CA ALA A 112 19.29 -26.83 15.74
C ALA A 112 18.39 -25.86 14.94
N ALA A 113 17.14 -26.24 14.68
CA ALA A 113 16.25 -25.54 13.74
C ALA A 113 15.59 -24.23 14.29
N ASP A 114 15.84 -23.82 15.54
CA ASP A 114 15.11 -22.74 16.19
C ASP A 114 15.88 -21.42 16.40
N THR A 115 17.08 -21.31 15.88
CA THR A 115 17.79 -20.02 15.93
C THR A 115 17.80 -19.37 14.55
N ALA A 116 16.98 -18.32 14.39
CA ALA A 116 17.09 -17.36 13.31
C ALA A 116 18.48 -16.71 13.37
N ALA A 117 19.47 -17.29 12.73
CA ALA A 117 20.81 -16.78 12.76
C ALA A 117 21.59 -17.14 11.51
N ASP A 118 22.04 -16.10 10.85
CA ASP A 118 23.39 -15.94 10.33
C ASP A 118 24.06 -17.21 9.75
N THR A 119 23.57 -17.70 8.62
CA THR A 119 24.37 -18.61 7.80
C THR A 119 24.59 -18.01 6.43
N ALA A 120 25.76 -17.40 6.30
CA ALA A 120 26.28 -16.80 5.07
C ALA A 120 26.67 -17.84 4.00
N ALA A 121 26.39 -19.10 4.19
CA ALA A 121 26.62 -20.16 3.21
C ALA A 121 25.28 -20.72 2.77
N GLY A 122 24.99 -20.68 1.49
CA GLY A 122 23.89 -21.42 0.90
C GLY A 122 24.11 -22.91 1.18
N PRO A 123 23.33 -23.54 2.07
CA PRO A 123 23.72 -24.84 2.59
C PRO A 123 23.18 -25.95 1.70
N ALA A 124 24.00 -26.93 1.47
CA ALA A 124 23.53 -28.26 1.13
C ALA A 124 22.66 -28.78 2.31
N GLY A 125 21.37 -29.07 2.05
CA GLY A 125 20.52 -29.77 3.00
C GLY A 125 19.61 -28.95 3.89
N GLY A 126 18.88 -27.98 3.35
CA GLY A 126 17.79 -27.29 4.04
C GLY A 126 16.57 -27.14 3.15
N THR A 127 15.50 -26.54 3.68
CA THR A 127 14.25 -26.31 2.98
C THR A 127 13.77 -24.86 3.17
N VAL A 128 13.14 -24.30 2.13
CA VAL A 128 12.37 -23.07 2.26
C VAL A 128 10.93 -23.44 2.58
N ARG A 129 10.43 -22.98 3.72
CA ARG A 129 9.01 -23.02 4.08
C ARG A 129 8.39 -21.68 3.78
N ALA A 130 7.26 -21.70 3.09
CA ALA A 130 6.55 -20.48 2.74
C ALA A 130 5.04 -20.68 2.82
N THR A 131 4.32 -19.58 3.03
CA THR A 131 2.87 -19.50 2.84
C THR A 131 2.61 -18.71 1.57
N VAL A 132 1.91 -19.31 0.63
CA VAL A 132 1.64 -18.73 -0.68
C VAL A 132 0.18 -18.34 -0.81
N ALA A 133 -0.08 -17.09 -1.17
CA ALA A 133 -1.42 -16.59 -1.44
C ALA A 133 -1.89 -17.04 -2.84
N ARG A 134 -3.12 -17.58 -2.92
CA ARG A 134 -3.78 -18.09 -4.13
C ARG A 134 -5.22 -17.61 -4.20
N LEU A 135 -5.83 -17.66 -5.39
CA LEU A 135 -7.22 -17.28 -5.64
C LEU A 135 -7.54 -15.88 -5.10
N ASP A 136 -6.81 -14.88 -5.57
CA ASP A 136 -6.92 -13.47 -5.15
C ASP A 136 -6.82 -13.32 -3.62
N ASP A 137 -5.79 -13.96 -3.05
CA ASP A 137 -5.42 -13.93 -1.64
C ASP A 137 -6.46 -14.55 -0.68
N ARG A 138 -7.45 -15.29 -1.23
CA ARG A 138 -8.49 -15.96 -0.42
C ARG A 138 -8.04 -17.28 0.18
N VAL A 139 -6.99 -17.88 -0.36
CA VAL A 139 -6.47 -19.17 0.08
C VAL A 139 -4.99 -19.07 0.37
N MET A 140 -4.61 -19.39 1.60
CA MET A 140 -3.21 -19.47 2.03
C MET A 140 -2.75 -20.92 2.00
N VAL A 141 -1.77 -21.20 1.15
CA VAL A 141 -1.24 -22.57 0.97
C VAL A 141 0.16 -22.65 1.55
N PRO A 142 0.38 -23.46 2.60
CA PRO A 142 1.74 -23.76 3.05
C PRO A 142 2.45 -24.62 2.00
N VAL A 143 3.68 -24.23 1.68
CA VAL A 143 4.55 -24.95 0.72
C VAL A 143 5.93 -25.15 1.32
N GLU A 144 6.56 -26.23 0.94
CA GLU A 144 7.91 -26.59 1.34
C GLU A 144 8.73 -26.96 0.10
N VAL A 145 9.91 -26.36 -0.04
CA VAL A 145 10.78 -26.58 -1.20
C VAL A 145 12.17 -26.93 -0.70
N ALA A 146 12.69 -28.06 -1.14
CA ALA A 146 14.05 -28.48 -0.82
C ALA A 146 15.08 -27.56 -1.51
N GLY A 147 16.10 -27.15 -0.77
CA GLY A 147 17.13 -26.27 -1.26
C GLY A 147 16.75 -24.77 -1.29
N PRO A 148 17.65 -23.92 -1.82
CA PRO A 148 17.45 -22.49 -1.90
C PRO A 148 16.38 -22.12 -2.93
N ALA A 149 15.69 -20.97 -2.70
CA ALA A 149 14.62 -20.50 -3.55
C ALA A 149 14.66 -18.97 -3.77
N VAL A 150 13.96 -18.51 -4.81
CA VAL A 150 13.62 -17.11 -5.04
C VAL A 150 12.13 -16.93 -4.80
N ALA A 151 11.72 -15.87 -4.12
CA ALA A 151 10.31 -15.65 -3.84
C ALA A 151 9.91 -14.18 -4.03
N THR A 152 8.63 -13.95 -4.40
CA THR A 152 8.04 -12.60 -4.40
C THR A 152 7.07 -12.46 -3.23
N LEU A 153 7.30 -11.44 -2.38
CA LEU A 153 6.51 -11.18 -1.17
C LEU A 153 5.31 -10.27 -1.50
N VAL A 154 4.13 -10.67 -1.03
CA VAL A 154 2.91 -9.87 -0.98
C VAL A 154 2.45 -9.74 0.47
N GLY A 155 1.99 -8.56 0.84
CA GLY A 155 1.50 -8.32 2.19
C GLY A 155 2.61 -8.01 3.21
N PRO A 156 2.20 -7.76 4.45
CA PRO A 156 3.06 -7.20 5.49
C PRO A 156 4.08 -8.17 6.09
N GLY A 157 4.26 -9.37 5.55
CA GLY A 157 5.18 -10.35 6.11
C GLY A 157 4.80 -10.80 7.53
N ASP A 158 5.77 -11.33 8.28
CA ASP A 158 5.57 -11.66 9.69
C ASP A 158 5.77 -10.43 10.58
N PRO A 159 4.76 -10.02 11.38
CA PRO A 159 4.89 -8.89 12.30
C PRO A 159 6.08 -9.00 13.26
N VAL A 160 6.47 -10.23 13.62
CA VAL A 160 7.61 -10.49 14.52
C VAL A 160 8.94 -10.01 13.91
N HIS A 161 9.06 -10.00 12.60
CA HIS A 161 10.28 -9.57 11.90
C HIS A 161 10.35 -8.05 11.70
N ARG A 162 9.25 -7.32 11.88
CA ARG A 162 9.14 -5.85 11.69
C ARG A 162 9.72 -5.03 12.85
N THR A 163 10.81 -5.42 13.42
CA THR A 163 11.47 -4.61 14.44
C THR A 163 12.46 -3.67 13.76
N PRO A 164 12.29 -2.34 13.90
CA PRO A 164 13.27 -1.40 13.39
C PRO A 164 14.67 -1.74 13.90
N ALA A 165 15.66 -1.59 13.05
CA ALA A 165 17.05 -1.83 13.46
C ALA A 165 17.43 -0.86 14.59
N ALA A 166 18.02 -1.38 15.65
CA ALA A 166 18.45 -0.56 16.81
C ALA A 166 19.63 0.39 16.47
N THR A 167 20.31 0.14 15.36
CA THR A 167 21.45 0.91 14.87
C THR A 167 21.25 1.26 13.40
N PRO A 168 21.82 2.37 12.91
CA PRO A 168 21.81 2.70 11.49
C PRO A 168 22.34 1.53 10.64
N ALA A 169 21.76 1.32 9.47
CA ALA A 169 22.19 0.28 8.56
C ALA A 169 23.61 0.50 8.05
N GLU A 170 24.39 -0.56 7.94
CA GLU A 170 25.65 -0.54 7.23
C GLU A 170 25.39 -0.50 5.73
N VAL A 171 25.78 0.59 5.07
CA VAL A 171 25.55 0.80 3.64
C VAL A 171 26.85 0.67 2.87
N THR A 172 26.88 -0.18 1.85
CA THR A 172 28.04 -0.38 0.97
C THR A 172 27.61 -0.27 -0.49
N ALA A 173 28.45 0.31 -1.32
CA ALA A 173 28.22 0.36 -2.77
C ALA A 173 28.53 -1.01 -3.40
N LEU A 174 27.67 -1.44 -4.32
CA LEU A 174 27.84 -2.65 -5.11
C LEU A 174 28.06 -2.27 -6.58
N ALA A 175 29.18 -2.67 -7.15
CA ALA A 175 29.49 -2.41 -8.55
C ALA A 175 28.97 -3.57 -9.43
N LEU A 176 27.96 -3.30 -10.23
CA LEU A 176 27.36 -4.30 -11.14
C LEU A 176 27.82 -4.17 -12.60
N GLY A 177 28.63 -3.15 -12.91
CA GLY A 177 28.95 -2.79 -14.29
C GLY A 177 27.82 -2.04 -14.99
N ALA A 178 27.93 -1.87 -16.30
CA ALA A 178 26.90 -1.21 -17.10
C ALA A 178 26.04 -2.25 -17.83
N PRO A 179 24.74 -1.99 -18.05
CA PRO A 179 23.91 -2.84 -18.89
C PRO A 179 24.41 -2.85 -20.34
N PRO A 180 24.19 -3.94 -21.08
CA PRO A 180 24.60 -4.02 -22.48
C PRO A 180 23.83 -2.99 -23.32
N SER A 181 24.53 -2.39 -24.30
CA SER A 181 23.95 -1.38 -25.18
C SER A 181 23.43 -1.93 -26.52
N ASP A 182 23.41 -3.26 -26.68
CA ASP A 182 23.09 -3.95 -27.94
C ASP A 182 21.57 -4.09 -28.20
N GLY A 183 20.72 -3.51 -27.35
CA GLY A 183 19.27 -3.56 -27.51
C GLY A 183 18.63 -4.91 -27.18
N ALA A 184 19.37 -5.86 -26.59
CA ALA A 184 18.84 -7.15 -26.16
C ALA A 184 17.89 -7.06 -24.93
N GLU A 185 17.99 -5.97 -24.18
CA GLU A 185 17.15 -5.71 -23.00
C GLU A 185 16.00 -4.73 -23.33
N PRO A 186 14.85 -4.85 -22.67
CA PRO A 186 13.77 -3.90 -22.83
C PRO A 186 14.19 -2.52 -22.34
N ALA A 187 13.92 -1.50 -23.16
CA ALA A 187 14.19 -0.11 -22.80
C ALA A 187 12.97 0.50 -22.09
N LEU A 188 13.20 1.22 -20.99
CA LEU A 188 12.18 2.06 -20.38
C LEU A 188 11.90 3.25 -21.29
N VAL A 189 10.69 3.32 -21.87
CA VAL A 189 10.28 4.43 -22.75
C VAL A 189 9.77 5.60 -21.93
N ALA A 190 8.96 5.33 -20.92
CA ALA A 190 8.40 6.34 -20.04
C ALA A 190 7.95 5.74 -18.70
N LEU A 191 8.08 6.50 -17.65
CA LEU A 191 7.45 6.23 -16.35
C LEU A 191 6.18 7.08 -16.27
N VAL A 192 5.02 6.44 -16.35
CA VAL A 192 3.74 7.13 -16.22
C VAL A 192 3.37 7.20 -14.74
N ALA A 193 3.23 8.42 -14.21
CA ALA A 193 2.76 8.59 -12.85
C ALA A 193 1.33 8.02 -12.72
N PRO A 194 1.01 7.29 -11.64
CA PRO A 194 -0.33 6.78 -11.42
C PRO A 194 -1.31 7.94 -11.24
N ASP A 195 -2.48 7.85 -11.88
CA ASP A 195 -3.60 8.70 -11.54
C ASP A 195 -4.22 8.18 -10.23
N LEU A 196 -4.08 8.95 -9.17
CA LEU A 196 -4.59 8.59 -7.84
C LEU A 196 -6.11 8.40 -7.81
N ARG A 197 -6.84 9.01 -8.77
CA ARG A 197 -8.29 8.81 -8.92
C ARG A 197 -8.64 7.40 -9.37
N THR A 198 -7.74 6.73 -10.08
CA THR A 198 -7.91 5.35 -10.57
C THR A 198 -7.19 4.31 -9.71
N MET A 199 -6.54 4.73 -8.62
CA MET A 199 -5.84 3.83 -7.71
C MET A 199 -6.78 2.73 -7.20
N ASP A 200 -6.31 1.50 -7.25
CA ASP A 200 -7.01 0.35 -6.69
C ASP A 200 -7.25 0.56 -5.19
N LEU A 201 -8.52 0.56 -4.81
CA LEU A 201 -8.97 0.80 -3.45
C LEU A 201 -8.39 -0.21 -2.46
N ALA A 202 -8.22 -1.47 -2.86
CA ALA A 202 -7.67 -2.53 -2.01
C ALA A 202 -6.20 -2.29 -1.60
N HIS A 203 -5.46 -1.52 -2.38
CA HIS A 203 -4.03 -1.26 -2.15
C HIS A 203 -3.74 0.16 -1.67
N ALA A 204 -4.79 0.97 -1.46
CA ALA A 204 -4.61 2.36 -1.05
C ALA A 204 -4.20 2.46 0.42
N ARG A 205 -3.08 3.11 0.70
CA ARG A 205 -2.61 3.36 2.08
C ARG A 205 -3.42 4.43 2.81
N ARG A 206 -4.12 5.29 2.07
CA ARG A 206 -5.04 6.29 2.60
C ARG A 206 -6.36 6.16 1.87
N VAL A 207 -7.44 6.12 2.61
CA VAL A 207 -8.78 6.01 2.03
C VAL A 207 -9.68 7.08 2.64
N VAL A 208 -10.33 7.86 1.77
CA VAL A 208 -11.39 8.77 2.16
C VAL A 208 -12.70 8.17 1.64
N ALA A 209 -13.63 7.85 2.53
CA ALA A 209 -14.84 7.15 2.16
C ALA A 209 -16.10 7.94 2.53
N GLY A 210 -17.08 7.89 1.63
CA GLY A 210 -18.38 8.54 1.79
C GLY A 210 -19.50 7.54 2.07
N GLY A 211 -20.39 7.89 2.99
CA GLY A 211 -21.63 7.18 3.24
C GLY A 211 -22.88 8.00 2.87
N ALA A 212 -24.06 7.46 3.20
CA ALA A 212 -25.32 8.16 2.96
C ALA A 212 -25.40 9.54 3.63
N GLY A 213 -24.72 9.72 4.77
CA GLY A 213 -24.66 11.00 5.47
C GLY A 213 -23.96 12.11 4.71
N LEU A 214 -23.03 11.76 3.80
CA LEU A 214 -22.37 12.74 2.91
C LEU A 214 -23.36 13.36 1.91
N ALA A 215 -24.37 12.60 1.49
CA ALA A 215 -25.43 13.04 0.59
C ALA A 215 -26.70 13.52 1.31
N ALA A 216 -26.68 13.62 2.63
CA ALA A 216 -27.87 13.98 3.41
C ALA A 216 -28.41 15.37 3.03
N GLY A 217 -29.66 15.42 2.61
CA GLY A 217 -30.29 16.68 2.16
C GLY A 217 -29.92 17.16 0.77
N LEU A 218 -29.12 16.40 0.03
CA LEU A 218 -28.77 16.66 -1.36
C LEU A 218 -29.68 15.86 -2.31
N ASP A 219 -29.95 16.40 -3.49
CA ASP A 219 -30.48 15.61 -4.59
C ASP A 219 -29.37 14.74 -5.24
N ASP A 220 -29.74 13.83 -6.14
CA ASP A 220 -28.81 12.88 -6.76
C ASP A 220 -27.66 13.58 -7.54
N ALA A 221 -27.92 14.72 -8.17
CA ALA A 221 -26.91 15.45 -8.92
C ALA A 221 -25.86 16.06 -7.98
N HIS A 222 -26.31 16.67 -6.89
CA HIS A 222 -25.42 17.25 -5.86
C HIS A 222 -24.70 16.14 -5.08
N ALA A 223 -25.37 15.01 -4.79
CA ALA A 223 -24.76 13.84 -4.17
C ALA A 223 -23.64 13.26 -5.05
N THR A 224 -23.87 13.12 -6.36
CA THR A 224 -22.84 12.68 -7.32
C THR A 224 -21.66 13.66 -7.35
N ALA A 225 -21.94 14.99 -7.33
CA ALA A 225 -20.90 16.00 -7.27
C ALA A 225 -20.09 15.92 -5.95
N ALA A 226 -20.73 15.62 -4.82
CA ALA A 226 -20.05 15.43 -3.53
C ALA A 226 -19.11 14.21 -3.56
N PHE A 227 -19.51 13.10 -4.19
CA PHE A 227 -18.65 11.92 -4.34
C PHE A 227 -17.52 12.14 -5.36
N ALA A 228 -17.73 12.97 -6.38
CA ALA A 228 -16.65 13.42 -7.27
C ALA A 228 -15.63 14.28 -6.50
N LEU A 229 -16.08 15.26 -5.72
CA LEU A 229 -15.22 16.07 -4.85
C LEU A 229 -14.46 15.22 -3.83
N LEU A 230 -15.11 14.22 -3.25
CA LEU A 230 -14.45 13.28 -2.34
C LEU A 230 -13.31 12.53 -3.03
N THR A 231 -13.48 12.16 -4.31
CA THR A 231 -12.43 11.52 -5.10
C THR A 231 -11.24 12.46 -5.32
N ASP A 232 -11.49 13.72 -5.60
CA ASP A 232 -10.43 14.71 -5.80
C ASP A 232 -9.70 15.03 -4.49
N VAL A 233 -10.42 15.12 -3.37
CA VAL A 233 -9.83 15.28 -2.02
C VAL A 233 -8.99 14.06 -1.63
N ALA A 234 -9.48 12.84 -1.90
CA ALA A 234 -8.72 11.62 -1.63
C ALA A 234 -7.41 11.61 -2.43
N ALA A 235 -7.46 11.98 -3.72
CA ALA A 235 -6.29 12.09 -4.57
C ALA A 235 -5.29 13.16 -4.06
N ALA A 236 -5.78 14.33 -3.62
CA ALA A 236 -4.95 15.39 -3.04
C ALA A 236 -4.25 14.94 -1.75
N LEU A 237 -4.86 14.03 -0.98
CA LEU A 237 -4.27 13.38 0.19
C LEU A 237 -3.34 12.19 -0.17
N GLY A 238 -3.14 11.91 -1.45
CA GLY A 238 -2.33 10.78 -1.89
C GLY A 238 -2.98 9.42 -1.64
N GLY A 239 -4.31 9.37 -1.64
CA GLY A 239 -5.11 8.20 -1.34
C GLY A 239 -6.18 7.89 -2.39
N SER A 240 -7.06 6.95 -2.08
CA SER A 240 -8.18 6.50 -2.92
C SER A 240 -9.53 6.82 -2.27
N ALA A 241 -10.53 7.07 -3.12
CA ALA A 241 -11.91 7.24 -2.68
C ALA A 241 -12.60 5.90 -2.47
N GLY A 242 -13.35 5.79 -1.38
CA GLY A 242 -14.21 4.66 -1.08
C GLY A 242 -15.67 5.08 -0.84
N ALA A 243 -16.57 4.12 -0.80
CA ALA A 243 -17.98 4.38 -0.57
C ALA A 243 -18.67 3.23 0.18
N THR A 244 -19.76 3.55 0.86
CA THR A 244 -20.65 2.52 1.38
C THR A 244 -21.55 1.97 0.27
N ARG A 245 -22.11 0.78 0.49
CA ARG A 245 -23.06 0.15 -0.43
C ARG A 245 -24.25 1.07 -0.77
N VAL A 246 -24.76 1.80 0.19
CA VAL A 246 -25.89 2.73 -0.04
C VAL A 246 -25.54 3.77 -1.10
N ALA A 247 -24.31 4.29 -1.10
CA ALA A 247 -23.88 5.29 -2.09
C ALA A 247 -23.69 4.67 -3.48
N THR A 248 -23.19 3.44 -3.57
CA THR A 248 -23.02 2.75 -4.85
C THR A 248 -24.36 2.26 -5.41
N ASP A 249 -25.26 1.76 -4.57
CA ASP A 249 -26.62 1.36 -4.96
C ASP A 249 -27.45 2.57 -5.47
N ALA A 250 -27.21 3.76 -4.90
CA ALA A 250 -27.82 5.01 -5.36
C ALA A 250 -27.17 5.57 -6.66
N GLY A 251 -26.06 5.00 -7.11
CA GLY A 251 -25.37 5.42 -8.33
C GLY A 251 -24.54 6.72 -8.19
N TRP A 252 -24.28 7.18 -6.97
CA TRP A 252 -23.46 8.39 -6.74
C TRP A 252 -21.98 8.15 -7.02
N THR A 253 -21.52 6.90 -6.96
CA THR A 253 -20.18 6.46 -7.34
C THR A 253 -20.22 5.01 -7.84
N GLY A 254 -19.15 4.54 -8.49
CA GLY A 254 -19.07 3.20 -9.05
C GLY A 254 -18.94 2.08 -8.01
N TYR A 255 -19.38 0.87 -8.37
CA TYR A 255 -19.31 -0.32 -7.50
C TYR A 255 -17.86 -0.73 -7.16
N GLU A 256 -16.89 -0.40 -7.98
CA GLU A 256 -15.46 -0.64 -7.72
C GLU A 256 -14.94 0.16 -6.52
N ARG A 257 -15.72 1.15 -6.04
CA ARG A 257 -15.43 1.95 -4.86
C ARG A 257 -16.12 1.46 -3.60
N GLN A 258 -16.95 0.40 -3.69
CA GLN A 258 -17.68 -0.12 -2.56
C GLN A 258 -16.76 -0.83 -1.57
N ILE A 259 -16.77 -0.39 -0.31
CA ILE A 259 -16.13 -1.04 0.83
C ILE A 259 -17.17 -1.87 1.58
N GLY A 260 -16.83 -3.11 1.91
CA GLY A 260 -17.69 -3.95 2.72
C GLY A 260 -17.56 -5.43 2.38
N THR A 261 -18.37 -6.25 3.07
CA THR A 261 -18.38 -7.72 2.88
C THR A 261 -18.75 -8.17 1.47
N THR A 262 -19.45 -7.33 0.71
CA THR A 262 -19.83 -7.58 -0.69
C THR A 262 -19.08 -6.70 -1.68
N GLY A 263 -18.11 -5.95 -1.21
CA GLY A 263 -17.28 -5.04 -2.00
C GLY A 263 -15.80 -5.35 -1.81
N VAL A 264 -15.01 -4.29 -1.86
CA VAL A 264 -13.55 -4.35 -1.65
C VAL A 264 -13.24 -4.41 -0.16
N THR A 265 -12.34 -5.30 0.22
CA THR A 265 -11.71 -5.29 1.54
C THR A 265 -10.46 -4.42 1.49
N ILE A 266 -10.31 -3.51 2.46
CA ILE A 266 -9.22 -2.55 2.56
C ILE A 266 -8.52 -2.65 3.90
N ASP A 267 -7.23 -2.29 3.93
CA ASP A 267 -6.43 -2.21 5.17
C ASP A 267 -5.47 -1.01 5.10
N PRO A 268 -6.01 0.23 5.13
CA PRO A 268 -5.21 1.43 4.95
C PRO A 268 -4.48 1.85 6.23
N ASP A 269 -3.43 2.66 6.09
CA ASP A 269 -2.81 3.34 7.23
C ASP A 269 -3.75 4.43 7.80
N LEU A 270 -4.51 5.11 6.93
CA LEU A 270 -5.47 6.15 7.29
C LEU A 270 -6.81 5.92 6.62
N TYR A 271 -7.87 5.86 7.41
CA TYR A 271 -9.24 5.78 6.96
C TYR A 271 -10.04 7.00 7.45
N ILE A 272 -10.59 7.79 6.52
CA ILE A 272 -11.43 8.95 6.82
C ILE A 272 -12.86 8.63 6.38
N ALA A 273 -13.79 8.55 7.32
CA ALA A 273 -15.19 8.21 7.11
C ALA A 273 -16.06 9.48 7.16
N LEU A 274 -16.65 9.85 6.04
CA LEU A 274 -17.53 11.01 5.87
C LEU A 274 -19.01 10.56 5.78
N GLY A 275 -19.78 10.79 6.84
CA GLY A 275 -21.19 10.43 6.88
C GLY A 275 -21.47 8.93 6.80
N ILE A 276 -20.56 8.11 7.34
CA ILE A 276 -20.68 6.64 7.41
C ILE A 276 -21.16 6.26 8.81
N SER A 277 -22.24 5.46 8.89
CA SER A 277 -22.79 5.01 10.18
C SER A 277 -21.97 3.90 10.84
N GLY A 278 -21.22 3.12 10.08
CA GLY A 278 -20.45 1.98 10.61
C GLY A 278 -21.26 0.69 10.72
N ALA A 279 -22.20 0.45 9.81
CA ALA A 279 -22.90 -0.82 9.71
C ALA A 279 -21.92 -1.98 9.55
N THR A 280 -22.23 -3.14 10.14
CA THR A 280 -21.37 -4.34 10.18
C THR A 280 -20.91 -4.78 8.78
N GLN A 281 -21.77 -4.62 7.77
CA GLN A 281 -21.45 -4.98 6.40
C GLN A 281 -20.33 -4.09 5.81
N HIS A 282 -20.28 -2.82 6.22
CA HIS A 282 -19.22 -1.90 5.79
C HIS A 282 -17.94 -2.15 6.57
N THR A 283 -18.03 -2.22 7.90
CA THR A 283 -16.87 -2.44 8.77
C THR A 283 -16.25 -3.83 8.59
N GLY A 284 -17.04 -4.82 8.11
CA GLY A 284 -16.53 -6.14 7.74
C GLY A 284 -15.60 -6.15 6.50
N GLY A 285 -15.61 -5.07 5.70
CA GLY A 285 -14.62 -4.85 4.63
C GLY A 285 -13.48 -3.93 5.06
N LEU A 286 -13.48 -3.45 6.29
CA LEU A 286 -12.41 -2.65 6.86
C LEU A 286 -11.53 -3.54 7.73
N GLY A 287 -10.29 -3.75 7.33
CA GLY A 287 -9.31 -4.54 8.07
C GLY A 287 -8.95 -3.90 9.42
N THR A 288 -7.69 -3.67 9.66
CA THR A 288 -7.17 -3.02 10.86
C THR A 288 -6.45 -1.72 10.53
N PRO A 289 -7.16 -0.64 10.12
CA PRO A 289 -6.54 0.64 9.81
C PRO A 289 -5.71 1.13 10.99
N HIS A 290 -4.56 1.75 10.70
CA HIS A 290 -3.75 2.29 11.79
C HIS A 290 -4.40 3.53 12.41
N HIS A 291 -5.11 4.32 11.61
CA HIS A 291 -5.83 5.52 12.07
C HIS A 291 -7.19 5.61 11.39
N VAL A 292 -8.21 5.88 12.20
CA VAL A 292 -9.59 6.09 11.75
C VAL A 292 -10.07 7.45 12.20
N ILE A 293 -10.58 8.25 11.26
CA ILE A 293 -11.24 9.53 11.51
C ILE A 293 -12.70 9.39 11.07
N SER A 294 -13.64 9.66 11.97
CA SER A 294 -15.08 9.65 11.68
C SER A 294 -15.66 11.06 11.74
N ILE A 295 -16.33 11.46 10.68
CA ILE A 295 -17.08 12.71 10.60
C ILE A 295 -18.55 12.35 10.42
N ASN A 296 -19.37 12.65 11.42
CA ASN A 296 -20.79 12.35 11.42
C ASN A 296 -21.56 13.36 12.28
N THR A 297 -22.80 13.62 11.93
CA THR A 297 -23.70 14.45 12.77
C THR A 297 -24.20 13.69 13.99
N ASP A 298 -24.20 12.35 13.94
CA ASP A 298 -24.55 11.48 15.08
C ASP A 298 -23.28 11.09 15.86
N PRO A 299 -23.09 11.61 17.09
CA PRO A 299 -21.93 11.28 17.91
C PRO A 299 -21.95 9.81 18.41
N SER A 300 -23.09 9.14 18.33
CA SER A 300 -23.29 7.78 18.85
C SER A 300 -23.19 6.72 17.73
N CYS A 301 -22.89 7.11 16.50
CA CYS A 301 -22.82 6.14 15.41
C CYS A 301 -21.67 5.14 15.63
N PRO A 302 -21.83 3.86 15.26
CA PRO A 302 -20.82 2.83 15.47
C PRO A 302 -19.44 3.17 14.85
N MET A 303 -19.39 3.88 13.73
CA MET A 303 -18.13 4.32 13.12
C MET A 303 -17.36 5.27 14.04
N THR A 304 -18.04 6.18 14.73
CA THR A 304 -17.40 7.08 15.71
C THR A 304 -16.84 6.31 16.90
N GLY A 305 -17.50 5.20 17.30
CA GLY A 305 -17.00 4.31 18.35
C GLY A 305 -15.76 3.51 17.97
N LEU A 306 -15.48 3.36 16.67
CA LEU A 306 -14.28 2.69 16.14
C LEU A 306 -13.14 3.69 15.82
N ALA A 307 -13.42 5.00 15.84
CA ALA A 307 -12.50 6.02 15.38
C ALA A 307 -11.52 6.46 16.48
N ASP A 308 -10.27 6.74 16.10
CA ASP A 308 -9.29 7.43 16.94
C ASP A 308 -9.65 8.90 17.12
N LEU A 309 -10.31 9.49 16.10
CA LEU A 309 -10.81 10.86 16.12
C LEU A 309 -12.25 10.92 15.57
N GLY A 310 -13.21 11.23 16.46
CA GLY A 310 -14.59 11.51 16.09
C GLY A 310 -14.86 13.02 15.99
N ILE A 311 -15.39 13.48 14.88
CA ILE A 311 -15.78 14.87 14.64
C ILE A 311 -17.29 14.93 14.44
N VAL A 312 -17.98 15.62 15.35
CA VAL A 312 -19.44 15.84 15.25
C VAL A 312 -19.70 17.06 14.38
N ALA A 313 -19.94 16.83 13.09
CA ALA A 313 -20.15 17.88 12.10
C ALA A 313 -20.90 17.34 10.88
N ASP A 314 -21.40 18.26 10.06
CA ASP A 314 -21.89 17.95 8.73
C ASP A 314 -20.73 17.52 7.82
N SER A 315 -20.81 16.30 7.29
CA SER A 315 -19.74 15.68 6.53
C SER A 315 -19.52 16.35 5.16
N ALA A 316 -20.57 16.90 4.54
CA ALA A 316 -20.43 17.64 3.28
C ALA A 316 -19.74 18.98 3.50
N ALA A 317 -20.08 19.69 4.59
CA ALA A 317 -19.42 20.93 4.94
C ALA A 317 -17.93 20.71 5.27
N VAL A 318 -17.59 19.64 5.97
CA VAL A 318 -16.19 19.28 6.26
C VAL A 318 -15.45 18.92 4.99
N LEU A 319 -16.06 18.20 4.04
CA LEU A 319 -15.45 17.85 2.75
C LEU A 319 -15.12 19.11 1.95
N VAL A 320 -16.04 20.07 1.88
CA VAL A 320 -15.83 21.36 1.16
C VAL A 320 -14.69 22.15 1.81
N GLU A 321 -14.68 22.29 3.14
CA GLU A 321 -13.60 23.00 3.84
C GLU A 321 -12.24 22.30 3.65
N LEU A 322 -12.22 20.97 3.68
CA LEU A 322 -11.00 20.19 3.42
C LEU A 322 -10.49 20.38 1.99
N ALA A 323 -11.40 20.42 1.01
CA ALA A 323 -11.07 20.71 -0.38
C ALA A 323 -10.41 22.08 -0.53
N HIS A 324 -10.99 23.14 0.07
CA HIS A 324 -10.41 24.47 0.06
C HIS A 324 -8.99 24.49 0.66
N ARG A 325 -8.77 23.83 1.79
CA ARG A 325 -7.45 23.76 2.45
C ARG A 325 -6.41 22.99 1.65
N LEU A 326 -6.85 22.04 0.86
CA LEU A 326 -5.98 21.24 -0.02
C LEU A 326 -5.78 21.86 -1.39
N GLY A 327 -6.44 23.01 -1.70
CA GLY A 327 -6.38 23.64 -3.01
C GLY A 327 -7.11 22.85 -4.10
N VAL A 328 -8.12 22.05 -3.72
CA VAL A 328 -8.99 21.32 -4.64
C VAL A 328 -10.16 22.20 -5.02
N ASP A 329 -10.46 22.26 -6.31
CA ASP A 329 -11.59 23.04 -6.82
C ASP A 329 -12.93 22.45 -6.33
N VAL A 330 -13.74 23.30 -5.69
CA VAL A 330 -15.06 22.91 -5.21
C VAL A 330 -16.10 23.24 -6.28
N PRO A 331 -16.94 22.27 -6.71
CA PRO A 331 -18.05 22.54 -7.61
C PRO A 331 -18.98 23.63 -7.05
N GLU A 332 -19.42 24.57 -7.89
CA GLU A 332 -20.27 25.70 -7.49
C GLU A 332 -21.56 25.22 -6.78
N ALA A 333 -22.08 24.08 -7.19
CA ALA A 333 -23.27 23.44 -6.61
C ALA A 333 -23.09 23.06 -5.11
N LEU A 334 -21.84 22.86 -4.66
CA LEU A 334 -21.52 22.48 -3.28
C LEU A 334 -20.94 23.64 -2.47
N ASP A 335 -20.52 24.72 -3.11
CA ASP A 335 -19.87 25.85 -2.46
C ASP A 335 -20.89 26.84 -1.86
N HIS A 336 -21.43 26.48 -0.71
CA HIS A 336 -22.34 27.36 0.05
C HIS A 336 -21.66 28.62 0.63
N SER A 337 -20.34 28.71 0.58
CA SER A 337 -19.60 29.90 1.07
C SER A 337 -19.83 31.13 0.16
N ARG A 338 -20.17 30.89 -1.11
CA ARG A 338 -20.45 31.96 -2.11
C ARG A 338 -21.89 32.48 -2.05
N HIS A 339 -22.81 31.71 -1.46
CA HIS A 339 -24.20 32.14 -1.26
C HIS A 339 -24.38 32.47 0.22
N GLY A 340 -24.36 33.76 0.56
CA GLY A 340 -24.47 34.27 1.90
C GLY A 340 -25.59 33.58 2.68
N ARG A 341 -25.26 33.05 3.84
CA ARG A 341 -26.18 32.48 4.83
C ARG A 341 -27.36 33.44 4.98
N PRO A 342 -28.62 33.03 4.73
CA PRO A 342 -29.75 33.85 5.13
C PRO A 342 -29.67 34.04 6.64
N ALA A 343 -29.63 35.28 7.09
CA ALA A 343 -29.64 35.63 8.48
C ALA A 343 -30.83 34.95 9.18
N ALA A 344 -30.52 34.17 10.21
CA ALA A 344 -31.54 33.56 11.09
C ALA A 344 -32.55 34.68 11.47
N GLY A 345 -33.80 34.49 11.08
CA GLY A 345 -34.86 35.46 11.25
C GLY A 345 -34.98 35.96 12.67
N ALA A 346 -34.88 37.27 12.82
CA ALA A 346 -35.28 37.97 14.01
C ALA A 346 -36.78 37.69 14.26
N THR A 347 -37.11 36.93 15.30
CA THR A 347 -38.45 36.83 15.80
C THR A 347 -38.90 38.21 16.29
N SER A 348 -39.73 38.88 15.50
CA SER A 348 -40.44 40.09 15.93
C SER A 348 -41.39 39.74 17.06
N GLY A 349 -41.09 40.22 18.25
CA GLY A 349 -41.99 40.20 19.38
C GLY A 349 -43.20 41.08 19.07
N GLY A 350 -44.34 40.43 18.84
CA GLY A 350 -45.63 41.12 18.83
C GLY A 350 -46.06 41.50 20.24
N SER A 351 -46.03 42.78 20.54
CA SER A 351 -46.69 43.34 21.70
C SER A 351 -48.20 43.28 21.48
N ARG A 352 -48.92 42.64 22.39
CA ARG A 352 -50.36 42.91 22.55
C ARG A 352 -50.53 43.75 23.80
N GLY A 353 -51.13 44.96 23.54
CA GLY A 353 -51.79 45.73 24.61
C GLY A 353 -53.13 45.14 24.96
#